data_15825cae755fc0415076cf134175157f
#
_entry.id   15825cae755fc0415076cf134175157f
#
_cell.length_a   1.000
_cell.length_b   1.000
_cell.length_c   1.000
_cell.angle_alpha   90.00
_cell.angle_beta   90.00
_cell.angle_gamma   90.00
#
_symmetry.space_group_name_H-M   'P 1'
#
loop_
_entity.id
_entity.type
_entity.pdbx_description
1 polymer ?
#
loop_
_entity_poly.entity_id
_entity_poly.type
_entity_poly.pdbx_seq_one_letter_code
_entity_poly.pdbx_strand_id
1 'polypeptide(L)'
;MNLKVLGATGIQVSELAIGTWKYHGGVEPLQVGIEGGATFIDTAESYGTEQTVGEAILGIRSRVFVASKVSPRHFRYNDVIRAAECSLRQLKTDYLDLYQLHWPNYTVALAETMAAMERLADEGKIRFIGLSNFSVAEMKRAQGCLSRVRVVSNQVKYSLVCRDPEDGLLDYCKANRVSLLAFSPLATGPGVLARADGGDVLGQVAAEVGKTRAQVALNWCVARPEVIAIFKADRAEHVRENCAASGWYLSSEQLARLSRGVKLVQNRSAIEQFGRRVARRLVQYAGRSLGNPTAMDVEGRTSVSDTRPGAPGSR
;
A
#
# COMPACT_ATOMS: atom_id res chain seq x y z
N MET A 1 -0.53 21.56 8.54
CA MET A 1 -0.52 20.09 8.64
C MET A 1 -0.22 19.67 10.07
N ASN A 2 -1.12 18.94 10.69
CA ASN A 2 -0.92 18.39 12.03
C ASN A 2 0.07 17.23 12.00
N LEU A 3 0.76 17.01 13.12
CA LEU A 3 1.70 15.91 13.27
C LEU A 3 1.18 14.87 14.27
N LYS A 4 1.55 13.61 14.08
CA LYS A 4 1.27 12.50 14.99
C LYS A 4 2.53 11.71 15.29
N VAL A 5 2.61 11.16 16.48
CA VAL A 5 3.72 10.26 16.82
C VAL A 5 3.52 8.91 16.13
N LEU A 6 4.53 8.45 15.43
CA LEU A 6 4.51 7.14 14.77
C LEU A 6 4.76 6.04 15.82
N GLY A 7 3.73 5.31 16.16
CA GLY A 7 3.83 4.18 17.11
C GLY A 7 4.51 4.57 18.42
N ALA A 8 5.47 3.76 18.85
CA ALA A 8 6.26 4.00 20.07
C ALA A 8 7.61 4.69 19.80
N THR A 9 7.81 5.28 18.60
CA THR A 9 9.13 5.77 18.15
C THR A 9 9.51 7.15 18.73
N GLY A 10 8.54 7.94 19.17
CA GLY A 10 8.74 9.37 19.50
C GLY A 10 8.88 10.27 18.27
N ILE A 11 8.96 9.72 17.05
CA ILE A 11 9.08 10.49 15.81
C ILE A 11 7.72 11.04 15.40
N GLN A 12 7.66 12.32 15.11
CA GLN A 12 6.48 12.97 14.58
C GLN A 12 6.47 12.91 13.04
N VAL A 13 5.33 12.51 12.49
CA VAL A 13 5.07 12.46 11.05
C VAL A 13 3.77 13.19 10.74
N SER A 14 3.58 13.65 9.51
CA SER A 14 2.32 14.25 9.08
C SER A 14 1.16 13.27 9.23
N GLU A 15 0.01 13.73 9.76
CA GLU A 15 -1.18 12.90 9.94
C GLU A 15 -1.82 12.45 8.61
N LEU A 16 -1.49 13.18 7.53
CA LEU A 16 -1.82 12.82 6.15
C LEU A 16 -0.54 12.48 5.42
N ALA A 17 -0.50 11.30 4.80
CA ALA A 17 0.59 10.81 3.99
C ALA A 17 0.18 10.70 2.52
N ILE A 18 1.15 10.81 1.61
CA ILE A 18 0.93 10.67 0.17
C ILE A 18 1.24 9.23 -0.24
N GLY A 19 0.25 8.52 -0.79
CA GLY A 19 0.40 7.18 -1.31
C GLY A 19 0.65 7.17 -2.82
N THR A 20 1.45 6.21 -3.27
CA THR A 20 1.82 6.09 -4.68
C THR A 20 1.30 4.83 -5.38
N TRP A 21 0.35 4.10 -4.78
CA TRP A 21 -0.28 2.97 -5.46
C TRP A 21 -1.10 3.41 -6.66
N LYS A 22 -0.79 2.88 -7.87
CA LYS A 22 -1.39 3.33 -9.14
C LYS A 22 -1.25 4.85 -9.36
N TYR A 23 -0.10 5.39 -9.00
CA TYR A 23 0.20 6.79 -9.16
C TYR A 23 0.82 7.06 -10.53
N HIS A 24 0.35 8.12 -11.20
CA HIS A 24 0.79 8.54 -12.53
C HIS A 24 1.07 10.05 -12.62
N GLY A 25 1.09 10.74 -11.48
CA GLY A 25 1.18 12.21 -11.43
C GLY A 25 2.59 12.79 -11.69
N GLY A 26 3.63 11.93 -11.73
CA GLY A 26 5.00 12.42 -11.84
C GLY A 26 5.53 13.05 -10.54
N VAL A 27 6.52 13.94 -10.66
CA VAL A 27 7.23 14.52 -9.51
C VAL A 27 6.45 15.68 -8.88
N GLU A 28 5.87 16.55 -9.68
CA GLU A 28 5.25 17.81 -9.24
C GLU A 28 4.18 17.61 -8.14
N PRO A 29 3.17 16.75 -8.28
CA PRO A 29 2.16 16.59 -7.22
C PRO A 29 2.74 16.08 -5.90
N LEU A 30 3.81 15.26 -5.93
CA LEU A 30 4.50 14.83 -4.71
C LEU A 30 5.18 16.03 -4.03
N GLN A 31 5.87 16.87 -4.78
CA GLN A 31 6.51 18.09 -4.26
C GLN A 31 5.49 19.07 -3.69
N VAL A 32 4.39 19.29 -4.39
CA VAL A 32 3.27 20.13 -3.91
C VAL A 32 2.71 19.59 -2.58
N GLY A 33 2.63 18.28 -2.42
CA GLY A 33 2.18 17.69 -1.16
C GLY A 33 3.19 17.87 -0.02
N ILE A 34 4.48 17.70 -0.30
CA ILE A 34 5.56 17.94 0.67
C ILE A 34 5.55 19.41 1.11
N GLU A 35 5.43 20.35 0.18
CA GLU A 35 5.29 21.80 0.46
C GLU A 35 4.03 22.11 1.29
N GLY A 36 2.93 21.40 1.02
CA GLY A 36 1.69 21.45 1.80
C GLY A 36 1.79 20.78 3.19
N GLY A 37 2.97 20.28 3.56
CA GLY A 37 3.25 19.66 4.86
C GLY A 37 2.97 18.17 4.94
N ALA A 38 2.51 17.50 3.88
CA ALA A 38 2.38 16.05 3.81
C ALA A 38 3.75 15.42 3.55
N THR A 39 4.61 15.47 4.55
CA THR A 39 6.01 15.03 4.46
C THR A 39 6.21 13.53 4.63
N PHE A 40 5.15 12.76 4.79
CA PHE A 40 5.19 11.31 4.81
C PHE A 40 4.77 10.77 3.43
N ILE A 41 5.67 10.06 2.73
CA ILE A 41 5.38 9.40 1.44
C ILE A 41 5.40 7.88 1.62
N ASP A 42 4.35 7.21 1.13
CA ASP A 42 4.20 5.75 1.15
C ASP A 42 4.25 5.19 -0.28
N THR A 43 5.23 4.33 -0.52
CA THR A 43 5.40 3.59 -1.78
C THR A 43 5.56 2.09 -1.53
N ALA A 44 5.94 1.32 -2.54
CA ALA A 44 6.30 -0.09 -2.45
C ALA A 44 7.08 -0.53 -3.70
N GLU A 45 7.95 -1.53 -3.58
CA GLU A 45 8.67 -2.12 -4.72
C GLU A 45 7.75 -2.57 -5.87
N SER A 46 6.55 -3.02 -5.51
CA SER A 46 5.56 -3.54 -6.48
C SER A 46 4.75 -2.45 -7.19
N TYR A 47 4.91 -1.17 -6.81
CA TYR A 47 4.15 -0.07 -7.42
C TYR A 47 4.82 0.49 -8.67
N GLY A 48 6.15 0.34 -8.78
CA GLY A 48 6.95 0.91 -9.87
C GLY A 48 7.10 2.44 -9.79
N THR A 49 6.90 3.01 -8.60
CA THR A 49 6.91 4.47 -8.37
C THR A 49 8.06 4.94 -7.48
N GLU A 50 8.93 4.03 -7.01
CA GLU A 50 10.04 4.38 -6.12
C GLU A 50 11.00 5.37 -6.77
N GLN A 51 11.29 5.24 -8.08
CA GLN A 51 12.13 6.20 -8.80
C GLN A 51 11.51 7.61 -8.80
N THR A 52 10.21 7.73 -9.09
CA THR A 52 9.50 9.02 -9.08
C THR A 52 9.53 9.67 -7.69
N VAL A 53 9.38 8.85 -6.63
CA VAL A 53 9.51 9.33 -5.25
C VAL A 53 10.94 9.80 -4.99
N GLY A 54 11.95 9.03 -5.40
CA GLY A 54 13.36 9.40 -5.27
C GLY A 54 13.70 10.73 -5.95
N GLU A 55 13.13 10.98 -7.12
CA GLU A 55 13.27 12.26 -7.83
C GLU A 55 12.58 13.41 -7.10
N ALA A 56 11.38 13.16 -6.54
CA ALA A 56 10.62 14.18 -5.81
C ALA A 56 11.31 14.63 -4.51
N ILE A 57 12.07 13.76 -3.86
CA ILE A 57 12.73 14.04 -2.57
C ILE A 57 14.21 14.41 -2.71
N LEU A 58 14.72 14.52 -3.95
CA LEU A 58 16.12 14.87 -4.20
C LEU A 58 16.47 16.24 -3.56
N GLY A 59 17.55 16.24 -2.77
CA GLY A 59 18.00 17.44 -2.03
C GLY A 59 17.22 17.76 -0.74
N ILE A 60 16.10 17.06 -0.48
CA ILE A 60 15.26 17.28 0.71
C ILE A 60 14.98 15.98 1.50
N ARG A 61 15.75 14.91 1.25
CA ARG A 61 15.53 13.57 1.83
C ARG A 61 15.34 13.59 3.35
N SER A 62 16.12 14.37 4.07
CA SER A 62 16.05 14.47 5.54
C SER A 62 14.77 15.13 6.06
N ARG A 63 14.04 15.84 5.22
CA ARG A 63 12.77 16.50 5.56
C ARG A 63 11.56 15.62 5.30
N VAL A 64 11.74 14.47 4.64
CA VAL A 64 10.65 13.60 4.19
C VAL A 64 10.77 12.24 4.85
N PHE A 65 9.68 11.76 5.45
CA PHE A 65 9.55 10.41 5.97
C PHE A 65 9.12 9.47 4.83
N VAL A 66 10.00 8.54 4.45
CA VAL A 66 9.77 7.64 3.31
C VAL A 66 9.50 6.23 3.79
N ALA A 67 8.33 5.70 3.44
CA ALA A 67 7.95 4.32 3.65
C ALA A 67 7.95 3.55 2.33
N SER A 68 8.54 2.34 2.33
CA SER A 68 8.38 1.37 1.25
C SER A 68 7.96 0.01 1.80
N LYS A 69 7.72 -0.96 0.90
CA LYS A 69 7.20 -2.29 1.28
C LYS A 69 7.86 -3.39 0.47
N VAL A 70 8.22 -4.49 1.15
CA VAL A 70 8.65 -5.72 0.49
C VAL A 70 7.46 -6.60 0.12
N SER A 71 7.45 -7.10 -1.10
CA SER A 71 6.42 -7.99 -1.62
C SER A 71 6.50 -9.39 -0.98
N PRO A 72 5.38 -10.08 -0.72
CA PRO A 72 5.40 -11.43 -0.15
C PRO A 72 6.24 -12.45 -0.92
N ARG A 73 6.46 -12.26 -2.21
CA ARG A 73 7.32 -13.12 -3.04
C ARG A 73 8.80 -13.04 -2.67
N HIS A 74 9.22 -11.99 -1.95
CA HIS A 74 10.59 -11.73 -1.54
C HIS A 74 10.80 -11.91 -0.03
N PHE A 75 10.02 -12.77 0.65
CA PHE A 75 10.09 -12.93 2.11
C PHE A 75 11.20 -13.88 2.58
N ARG A 76 11.92 -14.58 1.69
CA ARG A 76 13.16 -15.28 2.07
C ARG A 76 14.20 -14.28 2.56
N TYR A 77 15.00 -14.65 3.54
CA TYR A 77 15.98 -13.78 4.19
C TYR A 77 16.80 -12.94 3.19
N ASN A 78 17.50 -13.60 2.26
CA ASN A 78 18.32 -12.90 1.27
C ASN A 78 17.50 -12.10 0.25
N ASP A 79 16.26 -12.47 -0.01
CA ASP A 79 15.38 -11.75 -0.93
C ASP A 79 14.88 -10.46 -0.32
N VAL A 80 14.56 -10.42 1.00
CA VAL A 80 14.23 -9.19 1.74
C VAL A 80 15.38 -8.20 1.64
N ILE A 81 16.61 -8.66 1.89
CA ILE A 81 17.82 -7.79 1.83
C ILE A 81 17.98 -7.22 0.42
N ARG A 82 17.93 -8.07 -0.62
CA ARG A 82 18.06 -7.61 -2.01
C ARG A 82 16.93 -6.66 -2.44
N ALA A 83 15.71 -6.93 -2.00
CA ALA A 83 14.56 -6.06 -2.28
C ALA A 83 14.73 -4.67 -1.64
N ALA A 84 15.17 -4.62 -0.37
CA ALA A 84 15.44 -3.36 0.31
C ALA A 84 16.54 -2.56 -0.39
N GLU A 85 17.66 -3.21 -0.76
CA GLU A 85 18.75 -2.56 -1.50
C GLU A 85 18.31 -2.07 -2.89
N CYS A 86 17.41 -2.79 -3.55
CA CYS A 86 16.81 -2.34 -4.81
C CYS A 86 15.96 -1.09 -4.59
N SER A 87 15.09 -1.09 -3.57
CA SER A 87 14.27 0.06 -3.19
C SER A 87 15.13 1.29 -2.87
N LEU A 88 16.22 1.12 -2.09
CA LEU A 88 17.16 2.21 -1.78
C LEU A 88 17.78 2.82 -3.03
N ARG A 89 18.21 1.98 -3.99
CA ARG A 89 18.75 2.47 -5.27
C ARG A 89 17.72 3.23 -6.09
N GLN A 90 16.48 2.71 -6.19
CA GLN A 90 15.39 3.38 -6.92
C GLN A 90 15.02 4.72 -6.28
N LEU A 91 14.97 4.78 -4.96
CA LEU A 91 14.68 5.98 -4.18
C LEU A 91 15.85 6.96 -4.08
N LYS A 92 17.05 6.57 -4.58
CA LYS A 92 18.29 7.37 -4.51
C LYS A 92 18.60 7.85 -3.08
N THR A 93 18.52 6.94 -2.11
CA THR A 93 18.73 7.20 -0.68
C THR A 93 19.43 6.03 0.00
N ASP A 94 20.11 6.30 1.12
CA ASP A 94 20.86 5.30 1.87
C ASP A 94 20.00 4.60 2.94
N TYR A 95 18.83 5.14 3.25
CA TYR A 95 17.92 4.58 4.26
C TYR A 95 16.45 4.78 3.93
N LEU A 96 15.61 3.87 4.43
CA LEU A 96 14.16 4.01 4.51
C LEU A 96 13.79 4.37 5.94
N ASP A 97 12.82 5.27 6.13
CA ASP A 97 12.30 5.54 7.46
C ASP A 97 11.42 4.38 7.95
N LEU A 98 10.58 3.82 7.09
CA LEU A 98 9.72 2.69 7.42
C LEU A 98 9.79 1.64 6.31
N TYR A 99 10.11 0.40 6.66
CA TYR A 99 10.02 -0.72 5.72
C TYR A 99 8.97 -1.71 6.20
N GLN A 100 8.07 -2.10 5.29
CA GLN A 100 6.85 -2.81 5.68
C GLN A 100 6.76 -4.17 4.97
N LEU A 101 6.29 -5.20 5.66
CA LEU A 101 5.81 -6.42 5.02
C LEU A 101 4.45 -6.13 4.35
N HIS A 102 4.37 -6.22 3.00
CA HIS A 102 3.23 -5.71 2.23
C HIS A 102 1.93 -6.52 2.46
N TRP A 103 2.03 -7.83 2.67
CA TRP A 103 0.95 -8.76 2.98
C TRP A 103 1.52 -9.95 3.75
N PRO A 104 0.74 -10.66 4.56
CA PRO A 104 1.17 -11.93 5.12
C PRO A 104 1.57 -12.93 4.03
N ASN A 105 2.59 -13.74 4.32
CA ASN A 105 2.98 -14.89 3.51
C ASN A 105 3.08 -16.12 4.42
N TYR A 106 2.38 -17.18 4.04
CA TYR A 106 2.30 -18.41 4.83
C TYR A 106 3.20 -19.53 4.26
N THR A 107 3.97 -19.25 3.20
CA THR A 107 4.88 -20.21 2.55
C THR A 107 6.33 -20.04 2.99
N VAL A 108 6.65 -18.94 3.67
CA VAL A 108 7.97 -18.66 4.26
C VAL A 108 7.80 -18.48 5.77
N ALA A 109 8.70 -19.04 6.56
CA ALA A 109 8.66 -18.88 8.01
C ALA A 109 8.79 -17.39 8.38
N LEU A 110 7.81 -16.86 9.13
CA LEU A 110 7.80 -15.44 9.50
C LEU A 110 9.08 -15.03 10.23
N ALA A 111 9.65 -15.93 11.06
CA ALA A 111 10.91 -15.66 11.76
C ALA A 111 12.09 -15.41 10.81
N GLU A 112 12.15 -16.10 9.66
CA GLU A 112 13.18 -15.87 8.63
C GLU A 112 13.07 -14.45 8.05
N THR A 113 11.84 -14.04 7.71
CA THR A 113 11.56 -12.70 7.17
C THR A 113 11.86 -11.61 8.19
N MET A 114 11.42 -11.80 9.46
CA MET A 114 11.63 -10.79 10.50
C MET A 114 13.10 -10.67 10.90
N ALA A 115 13.88 -11.75 10.85
CA ALA A 115 15.33 -11.70 11.06
C ALA A 115 16.04 -10.84 9.99
N ALA A 116 15.60 -10.92 8.72
CA ALA A 116 16.11 -10.05 7.67
C ALA A 116 15.73 -8.58 7.89
N MET A 117 14.50 -8.31 8.35
CA MET A 117 14.07 -6.95 8.69
C MET A 117 14.89 -6.37 9.86
N GLU A 118 15.15 -7.18 10.89
CA GLU A 118 15.98 -6.78 12.04
C GLU A 118 17.42 -6.51 11.61
N ARG A 119 17.98 -7.34 10.72
CA ARG A 119 19.31 -7.13 10.12
C ARG A 119 19.40 -5.81 9.36
N LEU A 120 18.41 -5.48 8.54
CA LEU A 120 18.34 -4.19 7.82
C LEU A 120 18.29 -3.00 8.78
N ALA A 121 17.58 -3.14 9.92
CA ALA A 121 17.55 -2.12 10.96
C ALA A 121 18.91 -1.96 11.65
N ASP A 122 19.60 -3.05 11.96
CA ASP A 122 20.96 -3.02 12.55
C ASP A 122 21.98 -2.37 11.61
N GLU A 123 21.83 -2.58 10.30
CA GLU A 123 22.68 -1.95 9.27
C GLU A 123 22.32 -0.47 9.01
N GLY A 124 21.27 0.05 9.64
CA GLY A 124 20.79 1.41 9.41
C GLY A 124 20.13 1.63 8.05
N LYS A 125 19.91 0.57 7.26
CA LYS A 125 19.22 0.65 5.96
C LYS A 125 17.74 0.94 6.10
N ILE A 126 17.12 0.54 7.22
CA ILE A 126 15.77 0.93 7.61
C ILE A 126 15.77 1.44 9.05
N ARG A 127 14.96 2.45 9.35
CA ARG A 127 14.84 2.97 10.72
C ARG A 127 13.80 2.22 11.54
N PHE A 128 12.66 1.92 10.90
CA PHE A 128 11.52 1.29 11.55
C PHE A 128 10.93 0.15 10.73
N ILE A 129 10.36 -0.84 11.44
CA ILE A 129 9.68 -2.00 10.85
C ILE A 129 8.17 -1.80 10.95
N GLY A 130 7.48 -1.96 9.82
CA GLY A 130 6.03 -1.95 9.75
C GLY A 130 5.47 -3.23 9.13
N LEU A 131 4.17 -3.39 9.26
CA LEU A 131 3.38 -4.44 8.64
C LEU A 131 2.28 -3.82 7.77
N SER A 132 1.73 -4.62 6.86
CA SER A 132 0.54 -4.22 6.10
C SER A 132 -0.38 -5.40 5.91
N ASN A 133 -1.68 -5.21 6.20
CA ASN A 133 -2.73 -6.23 6.09
C ASN A 133 -2.56 -7.42 7.06
N PHE A 134 -1.96 -7.20 8.21
CA PHE A 134 -1.81 -8.21 9.26
C PHE A 134 -2.97 -8.12 10.27
N SER A 135 -3.50 -9.27 10.67
CA SER A 135 -4.41 -9.39 11.80
C SER A 135 -3.68 -9.20 13.13
N VAL A 136 -4.41 -8.97 14.21
CA VAL A 136 -3.85 -8.88 15.58
C VAL A 136 -2.99 -10.10 15.94
N ALA A 137 -3.47 -11.31 15.61
CA ALA A 137 -2.72 -12.55 15.88
C ALA A 137 -1.39 -12.61 15.10
N GLU A 138 -1.39 -12.15 13.84
CA GLU A 138 -0.19 -12.10 13.01
C GLU A 138 0.77 -11.01 13.46
N MET A 139 0.27 -9.85 13.88
CA MET A 139 1.09 -8.79 14.48
C MET A 139 1.81 -9.27 15.75
N LYS A 140 1.11 -9.99 16.64
CA LYS A 140 1.71 -10.58 17.84
C LYS A 140 2.81 -11.59 17.47
N ARG A 141 2.58 -12.44 16.48
CA ARG A 141 3.59 -13.40 15.99
C ARG A 141 4.80 -12.68 15.38
N ALA A 142 4.58 -11.65 14.55
CA ALA A 142 5.65 -10.87 13.97
C ALA A 142 6.51 -10.18 15.04
N GLN A 143 5.85 -9.54 16.03
CA GLN A 143 6.55 -8.95 17.17
C GLN A 143 7.34 -9.98 17.98
N GLY A 144 6.81 -11.17 18.16
CA GLY A 144 7.49 -12.26 18.88
C GLY A 144 8.72 -12.82 18.16
N CYS A 145 8.91 -12.52 16.87
CA CYS A 145 10.11 -12.88 16.10
C CYS A 145 11.22 -11.82 16.18
N LEU A 146 10.95 -10.65 16.78
CA LEU A 146 11.92 -9.56 16.91
C LEU A 146 12.51 -9.54 18.32
N SER A 147 13.80 -9.27 18.42
CA SER A 147 14.52 -9.25 19.70
C SER A 147 14.89 -7.85 20.19
N ARG A 148 15.24 -6.93 19.30
CA ARG A 148 15.76 -5.59 19.62
C ARG A 148 14.88 -4.45 19.18
N VAL A 149 14.08 -4.65 18.15
CA VAL A 149 13.23 -3.62 17.56
C VAL A 149 11.76 -3.98 17.68
N ARG A 150 10.89 -3.03 17.42
CA ARG A 150 9.45 -3.22 17.49
C ARG A 150 8.76 -2.93 16.18
N VAL A 151 7.64 -3.59 15.95
CA VAL A 151 6.69 -3.20 14.91
C VAL A 151 6.04 -1.88 15.33
N VAL A 152 6.15 -0.85 14.48
CA VAL A 152 5.66 0.50 14.81
C VAL A 152 4.36 0.87 14.10
N SER A 153 4.01 0.14 13.03
CA SER A 153 2.79 0.40 12.25
C SER A 153 2.20 -0.86 11.65
N ASN A 154 0.88 -0.82 11.42
CA ASN A 154 0.20 -1.76 10.54
C ASN A 154 -0.66 -0.98 9.55
N GLN A 155 -0.37 -1.12 8.25
CA GLN A 155 -1.08 -0.43 7.19
C GLN A 155 -2.25 -1.28 6.71
N VAL A 156 -3.48 -0.79 6.86
CA VAL A 156 -4.71 -1.52 6.50
C VAL A 156 -5.71 -0.59 5.82
N LYS A 157 -6.68 -1.18 5.15
CA LYS A 157 -7.79 -0.41 4.58
C LYS A 157 -8.67 0.14 5.70
N TYR A 158 -8.79 1.47 5.74
CA TYR A 158 -9.65 2.14 6.71
C TYR A 158 -10.22 3.43 6.13
N SER A 159 -11.53 3.63 6.25
CA SER A 159 -12.26 4.79 5.74
C SER A 159 -13.67 4.82 6.34
N LEU A 160 -14.41 5.91 6.11
CA LEU A 160 -15.83 6.02 6.49
C LEU A 160 -16.68 4.81 6.08
N VAL A 161 -16.36 4.18 4.94
CA VAL A 161 -17.12 3.07 4.37
C VAL A 161 -16.51 1.69 4.64
N CYS A 162 -15.32 1.63 5.22
CA CYS A 162 -14.61 0.40 5.56
C CYS A 162 -14.01 0.55 6.95
N ARG A 163 -14.71 0.00 7.96
CA ARG A 163 -14.38 0.17 9.38
C ARG A 163 -14.04 -1.15 10.07
N ASP A 164 -13.73 -2.21 9.32
CA ASP A 164 -13.32 -3.51 9.86
C ASP A 164 -12.20 -3.40 10.93
N PRO A 165 -11.22 -2.44 10.81
CA PRO A 165 -10.20 -2.26 11.86
C PRO A 165 -10.76 -1.81 13.23
N GLU A 166 -11.99 -1.29 13.31
CA GLU A 166 -12.64 -0.94 14.57
C GLU A 166 -13.00 -2.17 15.41
N ASP A 167 -13.05 -3.36 14.77
CA ASP A 167 -13.24 -4.64 15.45
C ASP A 167 -11.92 -5.17 16.01
N GLY A 168 -11.46 -4.55 17.09
CA GLY A 168 -10.31 -4.96 17.90
C GLY A 168 -8.92 -4.61 17.38
N LEU A 169 -8.73 -4.29 16.08
CA LEU A 169 -7.40 -3.93 15.57
C LEU A 169 -6.97 -2.54 16.05
N LEU A 170 -7.87 -1.55 16.03
CA LEU A 170 -7.59 -0.21 16.54
C LEU A 170 -7.28 -0.23 18.03
N ASP A 171 -8.04 -0.98 18.84
CA ASP A 171 -7.79 -1.12 20.27
C ASP A 171 -6.42 -1.76 20.55
N TYR A 172 -6.07 -2.79 19.78
CA TYR A 172 -4.74 -3.40 19.85
C TYR A 172 -3.63 -2.38 19.49
N CYS A 173 -3.80 -1.64 18.41
CA CYS A 173 -2.85 -0.62 17.97
C CYS A 173 -2.65 0.44 19.06
N LYS A 174 -3.74 0.96 19.62
CA LYS A 174 -3.71 1.94 20.71
C LYS A 174 -2.99 1.39 21.96
N ALA A 175 -3.38 0.20 22.43
CA ALA A 175 -2.80 -0.42 23.62
C ALA A 175 -1.31 -0.73 23.49
N ASN A 176 -0.83 -1.04 22.26
CA ASN A 176 0.56 -1.42 22.00
C ASN A 176 1.40 -0.29 21.42
N ARG A 177 0.84 0.93 21.29
CA ARG A 177 1.49 2.08 20.66
C ARG A 177 2.01 1.74 19.25
N VAL A 178 1.13 1.19 18.41
CA VAL A 178 1.35 0.91 16.99
C VAL A 178 0.46 1.86 16.19
N SER A 179 1.00 2.56 15.21
CA SER A 179 0.18 3.41 14.32
C SER A 179 -0.57 2.56 13.30
N LEU A 180 -1.85 2.88 13.10
CA LEU A 180 -2.62 2.37 11.99
C LEU A 180 -2.45 3.32 10.80
N LEU A 181 -1.85 2.83 9.71
CA LEU A 181 -1.76 3.58 8.47
C LEU A 181 -2.97 3.23 7.60
N ALA A 182 -3.88 4.18 7.42
CA ALA A 182 -5.14 3.98 6.71
C ALA A 182 -4.95 4.16 5.20
N PHE A 183 -4.85 3.06 4.43
CA PHE A 183 -4.87 3.18 2.97
C PHE A 183 -6.32 3.23 2.43
N SER A 184 -6.50 3.84 1.26
CA SER A 184 -7.80 4.12 0.63
C SER A 184 -8.77 4.89 1.57
N PRO A 185 -8.35 5.97 2.24
CA PRO A 185 -9.20 6.71 3.18
C PRO A 185 -10.40 7.38 2.49
N LEU A 186 -10.31 7.63 1.19
CA LEU A 186 -11.41 8.10 0.33
C LEU A 186 -12.13 6.94 -0.38
N ALA A 187 -12.12 5.74 0.19
CA ALA A 187 -12.57 4.50 -0.43
C ALA A 187 -11.79 4.17 -1.73
N THR A 188 -12.42 3.58 -2.73
CA THR A 188 -11.80 3.34 -4.05
C THR A 188 -12.26 4.37 -5.10
N GLY A 189 -12.56 5.57 -4.63
CA GLY A 189 -12.97 6.71 -5.45
C GLY A 189 -14.28 7.37 -4.96
N PRO A 190 -14.55 8.60 -5.42
CA PRO A 190 -15.67 9.40 -4.94
C PRO A 190 -17.04 8.76 -5.17
N GLY A 191 -17.21 7.97 -6.22
CA GLY A 191 -18.47 7.28 -6.49
C GLY A 191 -18.80 6.18 -5.48
N VAL A 192 -17.82 5.56 -4.82
CA VAL A 192 -18.09 4.57 -3.76
C VAL A 192 -18.58 5.28 -2.50
N LEU A 193 -17.92 6.37 -2.13
CA LEU A 193 -18.28 7.18 -0.98
C LEU A 193 -19.68 7.80 -1.16
N ALA A 194 -19.98 8.37 -2.33
CA ALA A 194 -21.28 8.95 -2.64
C ALA A 194 -22.42 7.91 -2.56
N ARG A 195 -22.23 6.70 -3.08
CA ARG A 195 -23.25 5.63 -2.98
C ARG A 195 -23.49 5.15 -1.54
N ALA A 196 -22.45 5.17 -0.71
CA ALA A 196 -22.56 4.79 0.70
C ALA A 196 -23.26 5.87 1.54
N ASP A 197 -23.23 7.12 1.09
CA ASP A 197 -23.81 8.30 1.72
C ASP A 197 -25.21 8.62 1.16
N GLY A 198 -26.11 7.64 1.14
CA GLY A 198 -27.46 7.78 0.56
C GLY A 198 -28.34 8.85 1.21
N GLY A 199 -28.00 9.32 2.40
CA GLY A 199 -28.66 10.42 3.13
C GLY A 199 -27.93 11.76 3.00
N ASP A 200 -26.89 11.84 2.20
CA ASP A 200 -26.02 13.02 2.03
C ASP A 200 -25.47 13.60 3.34
N VAL A 201 -25.26 12.76 4.35
CA VAL A 201 -24.74 13.18 5.66
C VAL A 201 -23.33 13.77 5.54
N LEU A 202 -22.52 13.20 4.66
CA LEU A 202 -21.16 13.72 4.38
C LEU A 202 -21.24 15.10 3.71
N GLY A 203 -22.19 15.32 2.79
CA GLY A 203 -22.41 16.61 2.16
C GLY A 203 -22.91 17.67 3.14
N GLN A 204 -23.84 17.32 4.03
CA GLN A 204 -24.35 18.21 5.08
C GLN A 204 -23.22 18.64 6.01
N VAL A 205 -22.42 17.69 6.53
CA VAL A 205 -21.28 18.01 7.40
C VAL A 205 -20.23 18.84 6.66
N ALA A 206 -19.98 18.55 5.38
CA ALA A 206 -19.05 19.32 4.56
C ALA A 206 -19.50 20.79 4.42
N ALA A 207 -20.80 21.03 4.21
CA ALA A 207 -21.37 22.37 4.16
C ALA A 207 -21.27 23.12 5.51
N GLU A 208 -21.55 22.42 6.63
CA GLU A 208 -21.46 22.98 7.98
C GLU A 208 -20.05 23.50 8.31
N VAL A 209 -19.02 22.77 7.90
CA VAL A 209 -17.62 23.11 8.21
C VAL A 209 -16.92 23.90 7.09
N GLY A 210 -17.62 24.18 5.98
CA GLY A 210 -17.06 24.91 4.83
C GLY A 210 -15.90 24.17 4.17
N LYS A 211 -16.00 22.83 4.09
CA LYS A 211 -14.96 21.94 3.52
C LYS A 211 -15.54 21.04 2.44
N THR A 212 -14.67 20.39 1.64
CA THR A 212 -15.13 19.41 0.67
C THR A 212 -15.45 18.07 1.34
N ARG A 213 -16.26 17.23 0.68
CA ARG A 213 -16.53 15.86 1.14
C ARG A 213 -15.26 15.04 1.32
N ALA A 214 -14.28 15.22 0.43
CA ALA A 214 -12.98 14.54 0.53
C ALA A 214 -12.21 14.98 1.78
N GLN A 215 -12.19 16.28 2.06
CA GLN A 215 -11.56 16.82 3.26
C GLN A 215 -12.22 16.31 4.54
N VAL A 216 -13.54 16.27 4.60
CA VAL A 216 -14.29 15.73 5.75
C VAL A 216 -14.00 14.25 5.94
N ALA A 217 -13.99 13.45 4.86
CA ALA A 217 -13.71 12.02 4.95
C ALA A 217 -12.26 11.74 5.41
N LEU A 218 -11.27 12.52 4.97
CA LEU A 218 -9.89 12.43 5.43
C LEU A 218 -9.76 12.84 6.90
N ASN A 219 -10.39 13.96 7.28
CA ASN A 219 -10.38 14.45 8.66
C ASN A 219 -11.03 13.43 9.63
N TRP A 220 -12.12 12.79 9.21
CA TRP A 220 -12.73 11.69 9.97
C TRP A 220 -11.75 10.53 10.21
N CYS A 221 -10.97 10.14 9.20
CA CYS A 221 -9.97 9.07 9.36
C CYS A 221 -8.92 9.44 10.41
N VAL A 222 -8.41 10.67 10.36
CA VAL A 222 -7.34 11.14 11.26
C VAL A 222 -7.84 11.65 12.59
N ALA A 223 -9.15 11.68 12.85
CA ALA A 223 -9.70 12.06 14.15
C ALA A 223 -9.24 11.13 15.30
N ARG A 224 -8.83 9.89 14.99
CA ARG A 224 -8.25 8.96 15.97
C ARG A 224 -6.74 9.20 16.10
N PRO A 225 -6.21 9.35 17.33
CA PRO A 225 -4.78 9.67 17.54
C PRO A 225 -3.81 8.67 16.89
N GLU A 226 -4.16 7.38 16.89
CA GLU A 226 -3.34 6.30 16.37
C GLU A 226 -3.39 6.15 14.83
N VAL A 227 -4.27 6.89 14.13
CA VAL A 227 -4.50 6.75 12.69
C VAL A 227 -3.79 7.83 11.89
N ILE A 228 -3.01 7.43 10.90
CA ILE A 228 -2.42 8.27 9.85
C ILE A 228 -3.08 7.87 8.53
N ALA A 229 -3.62 8.82 7.76
CA ALA A 229 -4.31 8.51 6.52
C ALA A 229 -3.41 8.71 5.30
N ILE A 230 -3.37 7.71 4.41
CA ILE A 230 -2.58 7.72 3.19
C ILE A 230 -3.52 8.00 2.02
N PHE A 231 -3.54 9.23 1.54
CA PHE A 231 -4.29 9.61 0.34
C PHE A 231 -3.45 9.47 -0.92
N LYS A 232 -4.09 9.36 -2.08
CA LYS A 232 -3.44 9.37 -3.39
C LYS A 232 -4.14 10.37 -4.30
N ALA A 233 -3.35 11.22 -4.97
CA ALA A 233 -3.83 12.09 -6.02
C ALA A 233 -2.74 12.30 -7.08
N ASP A 234 -3.12 12.27 -8.37
CA ASP A 234 -2.20 12.42 -9.50
C ASP A 234 -2.06 13.89 -9.94
N ARG A 235 -2.90 14.79 -9.42
CA ARG A 235 -2.97 16.21 -9.82
C ARG A 235 -2.66 17.10 -8.63
N ALA A 236 -1.83 18.10 -8.83
CA ALA A 236 -1.40 19.04 -7.78
C ALA A 236 -2.58 19.72 -7.05
N GLU A 237 -3.65 20.07 -7.76
CA GLU A 237 -4.85 20.65 -7.17
C GLU A 237 -5.53 19.74 -6.17
N HIS A 238 -5.68 18.43 -6.49
CA HIS A 238 -6.26 17.45 -5.59
C HIS A 238 -5.33 17.13 -4.40
N VAL A 239 -4.01 17.23 -4.61
CA VAL A 239 -3.05 17.12 -3.50
C VAL A 239 -3.22 18.28 -2.52
N ARG A 240 -3.31 19.53 -3.02
CA ARG A 240 -3.56 20.71 -2.17
C ARG A 240 -4.89 20.59 -1.42
N GLU A 241 -5.96 20.15 -2.11
CA GLU A 241 -7.27 19.89 -1.49
C GLU A 241 -7.15 18.88 -0.35
N ASN A 242 -6.48 17.75 -0.60
CA ASN A 242 -6.33 16.70 0.40
C ASN A 242 -5.46 17.15 1.59
N CYS A 243 -4.39 17.88 1.36
CA CYS A 243 -3.56 18.45 2.44
C CYS A 243 -4.37 19.40 3.34
N ALA A 244 -5.30 20.17 2.78
CA ALA A 244 -6.18 21.06 3.53
C ALA A 244 -7.28 20.33 4.35
N ALA A 245 -7.29 19.00 4.36
CA ALA A 245 -8.08 18.20 5.29
C ALA A 245 -7.51 18.18 6.72
N SER A 246 -6.27 18.63 6.91
CA SER A 246 -5.59 18.78 8.20
C SER A 246 -5.65 20.22 8.72
N GLY A 247 -5.37 20.42 10.00
CA GLY A 247 -5.31 21.74 10.63
C GLY A 247 -6.65 22.24 11.20
N TRP A 248 -7.68 21.40 11.22
CA TRP A 248 -8.98 21.64 11.81
C TRP A 248 -9.57 20.32 12.31
N TYR A 249 -10.68 20.35 13.03
CA TYR A 249 -11.26 19.16 13.65
C TYR A 249 -12.77 19.12 13.48
N LEU A 250 -13.29 17.94 13.20
CA LEU A 250 -14.71 17.62 13.33
C LEU A 250 -15.10 17.55 14.80
N SER A 251 -16.28 18.05 15.16
CA SER A 251 -16.83 17.86 16.50
C SER A 251 -17.18 16.40 16.76
N SER A 252 -17.28 16.00 18.02
CA SER A 252 -17.70 14.65 18.41
C SER A 252 -19.09 14.30 17.85
N GLU A 253 -19.99 15.27 17.76
CA GLU A 253 -21.31 15.10 17.17
C GLU A 253 -21.23 14.83 15.66
N GLN A 254 -20.41 15.62 14.92
CA GLN A 254 -20.19 15.44 13.48
C GLN A 254 -19.54 14.08 13.19
N LEU A 255 -18.54 13.66 13.97
CA LEU A 255 -17.94 12.34 13.87
C LEU A 255 -18.96 11.22 14.07
N ALA A 256 -19.81 11.35 15.06
CA ALA A 256 -20.88 10.38 15.35
C ALA A 256 -21.95 10.36 14.24
N ARG A 257 -22.36 11.52 13.70
CA ARG A 257 -23.29 11.61 12.57
C ARG A 257 -22.74 10.92 11.33
N LEU A 258 -21.49 11.21 10.97
CA LEU A 258 -20.81 10.57 9.84
C LEU A 258 -20.71 9.05 10.02
N SER A 259 -20.33 8.61 11.22
CA SER A 259 -20.19 7.18 11.51
C SER A 259 -21.51 6.41 11.47
N ARG A 260 -22.64 7.05 11.82
CA ARG A 260 -23.96 6.43 11.76
C ARG A 260 -24.63 6.57 10.39
N GLY A 261 -24.46 7.71 9.73
CA GLY A 261 -25.18 8.04 8.50
C GLY A 261 -24.57 7.45 7.23
N VAL A 262 -23.22 7.29 7.19
CA VAL A 262 -22.55 6.70 6.04
C VAL A 262 -22.50 5.18 6.19
N LYS A 263 -23.12 4.47 5.21
CA LYS A 263 -23.23 3.01 5.24
C LYS A 263 -21.87 2.34 5.01
N LEU A 264 -21.68 1.22 5.69
CA LEU A 264 -20.53 0.37 5.43
C LEU A 264 -20.69 -0.31 4.07
N VAL A 265 -19.63 -0.25 3.27
CA VAL A 265 -19.51 -1.07 2.08
C VAL A 265 -18.82 -2.35 2.50
N GLN A 266 -19.55 -3.48 2.48
CA GLN A 266 -18.98 -4.78 2.82
C GLN A 266 -17.69 -4.99 2.01
N ASN A 267 -16.56 -4.94 2.68
CA ASN A 267 -15.33 -5.46 2.14
C ASN A 267 -15.43 -6.98 2.23
N ARG A 268 -15.28 -7.63 1.09
CA ARG A 268 -14.91 -9.05 1.14
C ARG A 268 -13.60 -9.10 1.90
N SER A 269 -13.54 -9.85 3.00
CA SER A 269 -12.42 -9.86 3.93
C SER A 269 -11.08 -10.01 3.16
N ALA A 270 -10.00 -9.50 3.71
CA ALA A 270 -8.65 -9.68 3.13
C ALA A 270 -8.35 -11.18 2.90
N ILE A 271 -8.91 -12.06 3.74
CA ILE A 271 -8.87 -13.51 3.64
C ILE A 271 -9.61 -14.02 2.39
N GLU A 272 -10.81 -13.50 2.08
CA GLU A 272 -11.54 -13.87 0.85
C GLU A 272 -10.84 -13.36 -0.42
N GLN A 273 -10.26 -12.17 -0.37
CA GLN A 273 -9.48 -11.62 -1.48
C GLN A 273 -8.19 -12.43 -1.68
N PHE A 274 -7.53 -12.85 -0.61
CA PHE A 274 -6.37 -13.72 -0.65
C PHE A 274 -6.75 -15.12 -1.13
N GLY A 275 -7.80 -15.73 -0.59
CA GLY A 275 -8.32 -17.03 -1.01
C GLY A 275 -8.67 -17.05 -2.50
N ARG A 276 -9.28 -16.01 -3.04
CA ARG A 276 -9.56 -15.87 -4.49
C ARG A 276 -8.29 -15.67 -5.32
N ARG A 277 -7.26 -14.97 -4.82
CA ARG A 277 -5.96 -14.85 -5.51
C ARG A 277 -5.24 -16.19 -5.54
N VAL A 278 -5.25 -16.95 -4.44
CA VAL A 278 -4.69 -18.30 -4.38
C VAL A 278 -5.47 -19.24 -5.30
N ALA A 279 -6.80 -19.23 -5.24
CA ALA A 279 -7.64 -20.03 -6.11
C ALA A 279 -7.43 -19.71 -7.59
N ARG A 280 -7.36 -18.43 -7.98
CA ARG A 280 -7.04 -18.02 -9.35
C ARG A 280 -5.65 -18.46 -9.81
N ARG A 281 -4.63 -18.42 -8.93
CA ARG A 281 -3.29 -18.95 -9.25
C ARG A 281 -3.29 -20.45 -9.40
N LEU A 282 -4.00 -21.19 -8.53
CA LEU A 282 -4.13 -22.64 -8.65
C LEU A 282 -4.85 -23.04 -9.94
N VAL A 283 -5.90 -22.32 -10.34
CA VAL A 283 -6.60 -22.52 -11.62
C VAL A 283 -5.68 -22.21 -12.82
N GLN A 284 -4.87 -21.14 -12.74
CA GLN A 284 -3.88 -20.82 -13.78
C GLN A 284 -2.75 -21.84 -13.86
N TYR A 285 -2.32 -22.41 -12.72
CA TYR A 285 -1.32 -23.48 -12.69
C TYR A 285 -1.90 -24.80 -13.24
N ALA A 286 -3.11 -25.17 -12.83
CA ALA A 286 -3.81 -26.34 -13.33
C ALA A 286 -4.10 -26.23 -14.85
N GLY A 287 -4.49 -25.04 -15.33
CA GLY A 287 -4.70 -24.79 -16.75
C GLY A 287 -3.41 -24.84 -17.58
N ARG A 288 -2.25 -24.55 -17.02
CA ARG A 288 -0.95 -24.71 -17.68
C ARG A 288 -0.43 -26.15 -17.65
N SER A 289 -0.81 -26.94 -16.66
CA SER A 289 -0.46 -28.38 -16.58
C SER A 289 -1.35 -29.26 -17.46
N LEU A 290 -2.52 -28.76 -17.90
CA LEU A 290 -3.47 -29.49 -18.74
C LEU A 290 -3.45 -29.03 -20.21
N GLY A 291 -2.61 -28.11 -20.57
CA GLY A 291 -2.48 -27.56 -21.94
C GLY A 291 -1.15 -27.92 -22.57
N ASN A 292 -0.92 -29.14 -22.99
CA ASN A 292 -0.53 -29.66 -24.29
C ASN A 292 0.00 -31.10 -24.17
N PRO A 293 -0.70 -32.11 -24.66
CA PRO A 293 -0.05 -33.34 -25.10
C PRO A 293 0.41 -33.18 -26.53
N THR A 294 1.71 -33.04 -26.68
CA THR A 294 2.57 -33.61 -27.74
C THR A 294 1.94 -33.85 -29.13
N ALA A 295 2.31 -33.03 -30.10
CA ALA A 295 2.47 -33.50 -31.46
C ALA A 295 3.73 -34.37 -31.49
N MET A 296 3.59 -35.69 -31.49
CA MET A 296 4.63 -36.63 -31.86
C MET A 296 4.72 -36.69 -33.38
N ASP A 297 5.93 -36.47 -33.86
CA ASP A 297 6.38 -36.75 -35.21
C ASP A 297 6.01 -38.18 -35.66
N VAL A 298 5.37 -38.29 -36.80
CA VAL A 298 5.35 -39.51 -37.57
C VAL A 298 6.02 -39.21 -38.91
N GLU A 299 7.34 -39.44 -38.96
CA GLU A 299 8.06 -39.69 -40.22
C GLU A 299 7.62 -41.04 -40.75
N GLY A 300 6.99 -41.04 -41.89
CA GLY A 300 6.74 -42.19 -42.72
C GLY A 300 7.30 -41.94 -44.11
N ARG A 301 8.49 -42.53 -44.35
CA ARG A 301 9.10 -42.61 -45.69
C ARG A 301 8.19 -43.27 -46.71
N THR A 302 8.10 -42.75 -47.94
CA THR A 302 8.20 -43.53 -49.16
C THR A 302 8.74 -42.67 -50.30
N SER A 303 9.73 -43.25 -50.98
CA SER A 303 10.47 -42.83 -52.15
C SER A 303 9.63 -42.91 -53.45
N VAL A 304 10.01 -42.15 -54.43
CA VAL A 304 10.34 -42.61 -55.84
C VAL A 304 10.03 -41.56 -56.94
N SER A 305 11.10 -41.20 -57.64
CA SER A 305 11.28 -40.85 -59.06
C SER A 305 10.61 -39.62 -59.66
N ASP A 306 11.40 -38.66 -60.04
CA ASP A 306 12.06 -38.51 -61.36
C ASP A 306 11.24 -37.75 -62.41
N THR A 307 11.72 -36.67 -62.86
CA THR A 307 12.00 -36.20 -64.26
C THR A 307 12.02 -34.64 -64.32
N ARG A 308 13.18 -34.15 -64.72
CA ARG A 308 13.37 -32.81 -65.35
C ARG A 308 12.87 -32.89 -66.81
N PRO A 309 12.87 -31.84 -67.70
CA PRO A 309 13.44 -30.50 -67.57
C PRO A 309 12.59 -29.37 -68.21
N GLY A 310 13.07 -28.14 -68.19
CA GLY A 310 12.71 -27.13 -69.14
C GLY A 310 12.74 -25.67 -68.65
N ALA A 311 13.87 -24.98 -68.79
CA ALA A 311 13.92 -23.54 -69.00
C ALA A 311 13.67 -23.22 -70.51
N PRO A 312 13.57 -21.95 -71.00
CA PRO A 312 13.92 -20.64 -70.43
C PRO A 312 12.97 -19.49 -70.89
N GLY A 313 13.29 -18.28 -70.47
CA GLY A 313 13.05 -17.12 -71.34
C GLY A 313 12.44 -15.88 -70.74
N SER A 314 13.27 -14.92 -70.47
CA SER A 314 13.26 -13.49 -70.82
C SER A 314 11.95 -12.69 -70.86
N ARG A 315 11.83 -11.69 -70.02
CA ARG A 315 12.10 -10.24 -70.28
C ARG A 315 12.01 -9.46 -69.03
#